data_742de999340793e9e099d437e7185df7
#
_entry.id   742de999340793e9e099d437e7185df7
#
_cell.length_a   1.000
_cell.length_b   1.000
_cell.length_c   1.000
_cell.angle_alpha   90.00
_cell.angle_beta   90.00
_cell.angle_gamma   90.00
#
_symmetry.space_group_name_H-M   'P 1'
#
loop_
_entity.id
_entity.type
_entity.pdbx_description
1 polymer ?
#
loop_
_entity_poly.entity_id
_entity_poly.type
_entity_poly.pdbx_seq_one_letter_code
_entity_poly.pdbx_strand_id
1 'polypeptide(L)'
;MTKKIFVDSDIVLDVLCKRVPHYEYAAKVFSLADMKKLTVYTSSLVVANVYYILRKAIGIEKSKEALRKLRLLVKIISVEEREVDLALNSSFSDFEDALQYYTAVKHGMETLLTRNIKDYKERDLIIQTPEQFIKGITSAAT
;
A
#
# COMPACT_ATOMS: atom_id res chain seq x y z
N MET A 1 -0.58 -19.67 -6.93
CA MET A 1 -0.23 -18.61 -5.94
C MET A 1 -0.61 -17.25 -6.47
N THR A 2 -1.15 -16.43 -5.61
CA THR A 2 -1.53 -15.07 -5.99
C THR A 2 -0.33 -14.14 -5.92
N LYS A 3 -0.36 -13.08 -6.74
CA LYS A 3 0.64 -12.01 -6.66
C LYS A 3 0.54 -11.30 -5.31
N LYS A 4 1.67 -10.94 -4.76
CA LYS A 4 1.77 -10.18 -3.50
C LYS A 4 2.00 -8.71 -3.82
N ILE A 5 1.01 -7.90 -3.49
CA ILE A 5 1.01 -6.47 -3.77
C ILE A 5 1.04 -5.69 -2.46
N PHE A 6 2.03 -4.81 -2.32
CA PHE A 6 2.10 -3.91 -1.17
C PHE A 6 1.49 -2.56 -1.54
N VAL A 7 0.66 -2.00 -0.66
CA VAL A 7 0.07 -0.67 -0.88
C VAL A 7 0.52 0.27 0.24
N ASP A 8 0.91 1.50 -0.13
CA ASP A 8 1.28 2.50 0.86
C ASP A 8 0.06 3.29 1.36
N SER A 9 0.30 4.25 2.26
CA SER A 9 -0.77 4.99 2.95
C SER A 9 -1.71 5.73 1.99
N ASP A 10 -1.18 6.31 0.92
CA ASP A 10 -1.99 7.09 -0.02
C ASP A 10 -3.04 6.22 -0.71
N ILE A 11 -2.65 4.99 -1.06
CA ILE A 11 -3.56 4.07 -1.74
C ILE A 11 -4.69 3.65 -0.80
N VAL A 12 -4.36 3.34 0.45
CA VAL A 12 -5.35 2.99 1.47
C VAL A 12 -6.33 4.15 1.69
N LEU A 13 -5.79 5.37 1.84
CA LEU A 13 -6.61 6.56 2.04
C LEU A 13 -7.49 6.87 0.83
N ASP A 14 -6.98 6.66 -0.38
CA ASP A 14 -7.78 6.87 -1.60
C ASP A 14 -9.02 5.99 -1.61
N VAL A 15 -8.92 4.76 -1.13
CA VAL A 15 -10.06 3.86 -1.04
C VAL A 15 -10.98 4.24 0.11
N LEU A 16 -10.45 4.42 1.31
CA LEU A 16 -11.26 4.69 2.50
C LEU A 16 -11.95 6.04 2.45
N CYS A 17 -11.31 7.05 1.83
CA CYS A 17 -11.86 8.40 1.72
C CYS A 17 -12.48 8.70 0.36
N LYS A 18 -12.51 7.73 -0.54
CA LYS A 18 -13.06 7.86 -1.90
C LYS A 18 -12.51 9.08 -2.63
N ARG A 19 -11.18 9.25 -2.61
CA ARG A 19 -10.51 10.40 -3.21
C ARG A 19 -10.48 10.31 -4.73
N VAL A 20 -11.20 11.21 -5.41
CA VAL A 20 -11.11 11.29 -6.87
C VAL A 20 -9.89 12.13 -7.27
N PRO A 21 -9.24 11.84 -8.40
CA PRO A 21 -9.53 10.80 -9.38
C PRO A 21 -8.92 9.42 -9.03
N HIS A 22 -8.22 9.29 -7.92
CA HIS A 22 -7.42 8.11 -7.58
C HIS A 22 -8.25 6.91 -7.12
N TYR A 23 -9.42 7.17 -6.55
CA TYR A 23 -10.28 6.14 -5.94
C TYR A 23 -10.55 4.95 -6.87
N GLU A 24 -10.88 5.23 -8.11
CA GLU A 24 -11.39 4.21 -9.04
C GLU A 24 -10.40 3.07 -9.25
N TYR A 25 -9.15 3.39 -9.56
CA TYR A 25 -8.15 2.36 -9.79
C TYR A 25 -7.71 1.69 -8.49
N ALA A 26 -7.58 2.45 -7.41
CA ALA A 26 -7.26 1.89 -6.10
C ALA A 26 -8.34 0.88 -5.67
N ALA A 27 -9.61 1.24 -5.84
CA ALA A 27 -10.74 0.35 -5.50
C ALA A 27 -10.70 -0.94 -6.33
N LYS A 28 -10.29 -0.88 -7.60
CA LYS A 28 -10.16 -2.07 -8.45
C LYS A 28 -9.13 -3.04 -7.89
N VAL A 29 -8.02 -2.52 -7.35
CA VAL A 29 -7.00 -3.37 -6.71
C VAL A 29 -7.60 -4.14 -5.54
N PHE A 30 -8.35 -3.45 -4.68
CA PHE A 30 -9.00 -4.08 -3.53
C PHE A 30 -10.10 -5.05 -3.95
N SER A 31 -10.79 -4.78 -5.04
CA SER A 31 -11.79 -5.72 -5.60
C SER A 31 -11.13 -7.01 -6.05
N LEU A 32 -9.96 -6.92 -6.67
CA LEU A 32 -9.19 -8.11 -7.06
C LEU A 32 -8.75 -8.92 -5.84
N ALA A 33 -8.41 -8.26 -4.75
CA ALA A 33 -8.09 -8.92 -3.50
C ALA A 33 -9.31 -9.64 -2.93
N ASP A 34 -10.48 -8.99 -2.97
CA ASP A 34 -11.73 -9.58 -2.51
C ASP A 34 -12.08 -10.83 -3.32
N MET A 35 -11.83 -10.81 -4.62
CA MET A 35 -12.03 -11.96 -5.50
C MET A 35 -10.92 -13.00 -5.42
N LYS A 36 -9.96 -12.80 -4.53
CA LYS A 36 -8.81 -13.69 -4.31
C LYS A 36 -7.93 -13.88 -5.56
N LYS A 37 -7.89 -12.89 -6.44
CA LYS A 37 -7.06 -12.91 -7.63
C LYS A 37 -5.64 -12.39 -7.35
N LEU A 38 -5.47 -11.66 -6.26
CA LEU A 38 -4.19 -11.23 -5.75
C LEU A 38 -4.30 -11.07 -4.23
N THR A 39 -3.17 -10.90 -3.56
CA THR A 39 -3.13 -10.66 -2.12
C THR A 39 -2.54 -9.29 -1.87
N VAL A 40 -3.29 -8.43 -1.18
CA VAL A 40 -2.83 -7.08 -0.83
C VAL A 40 -2.26 -7.09 0.57
N TYR A 41 -1.11 -6.47 0.71
CA TYR A 41 -0.42 -6.30 1.99
C TYR A 41 -0.19 -4.82 2.25
N THR A 42 -0.13 -4.46 3.52
CA THR A 42 0.39 -3.17 3.94
C THR A 42 1.15 -3.38 5.24
N SER A 43 1.74 -2.32 5.79
CA SER A 43 2.51 -2.45 7.03
C SER A 43 1.73 -1.93 8.24
N SER A 44 2.16 -2.32 9.42
CA SER A 44 1.63 -1.77 10.67
C SER A 44 1.83 -0.26 10.74
N LEU A 45 2.93 0.25 10.16
CA LEU A 45 3.18 1.70 10.09
C LEU A 45 2.11 2.40 9.25
N VAL A 46 1.75 1.84 8.09
CA VAL A 46 0.69 2.40 7.23
C VAL A 46 -0.63 2.45 7.99
N VAL A 47 -0.98 1.37 8.70
CA VAL A 47 -2.24 1.33 9.46
C VAL A 47 -2.27 2.45 10.50
N ALA A 48 -1.17 2.65 11.24
CA ALA A 48 -1.09 3.70 12.23
C ALA A 48 -1.23 5.09 11.61
N ASN A 49 -0.53 5.34 10.51
CA ASN A 49 -0.59 6.62 9.80
C ASN A 49 -2.00 6.92 9.27
N VAL A 50 -2.62 5.92 8.66
CA VAL A 50 -3.99 6.05 8.14
C VAL A 50 -4.97 6.32 9.27
N TYR A 51 -4.82 5.63 10.40
CA TYR A 51 -5.68 5.86 11.58
C TYR A 51 -5.62 7.32 12.03
N TYR A 52 -4.41 7.86 12.18
CA TYR A 52 -4.26 9.24 12.65
C TYR A 52 -4.87 10.26 11.70
N ILE A 53 -4.78 10.02 10.39
CA ILE A 53 -5.38 10.89 9.40
C ILE A 53 -6.91 10.78 9.44
N LEU A 54 -7.43 9.55 9.46
CA LEU A 54 -8.88 9.31 9.52
C LEU A 54 -9.51 9.87 10.79
N ARG A 55 -8.82 9.71 11.92
CA ARG A 55 -9.33 10.17 13.21
C ARG A 55 -9.69 11.65 13.19
N LYS A 56 -8.85 12.46 12.55
CA LYS A 56 -9.08 13.90 12.43
C LYS A 56 -10.31 14.20 11.56
N ALA A 57 -10.58 13.38 10.57
CA ALA A 57 -11.67 13.59 9.62
C ALA A 57 -13.01 13.04 10.09
N ILE A 58 -13.02 11.83 10.66
CA ILE A 58 -14.27 11.12 10.96
C ILE A 58 -14.39 10.61 12.42
N GLY A 59 -13.39 10.88 13.26
CA GLY A 59 -13.41 10.49 14.67
C GLY A 59 -12.89 9.08 14.91
N ILE A 60 -12.78 8.72 16.19
CA ILE A 60 -12.14 7.49 16.64
C ILE A 60 -12.90 6.24 16.20
N GLU A 61 -14.19 6.16 16.51
CA GLU A 61 -14.96 4.93 16.27
C GLU A 61 -15.14 4.62 14.79
N LYS A 62 -15.43 5.63 13.98
CA LYS A 62 -15.57 5.45 12.53
C LYS A 62 -14.24 5.07 11.89
N SER A 63 -13.13 5.60 12.40
CA SER A 63 -11.80 5.24 11.90
C SER A 63 -11.47 3.79 12.18
N LYS A 64 -11.75 3.32 13.40
CA LYS A 64 -11.54 1.92 13.76
C LYS A 64 -12.40 0.99 12.93
N GLU A 65 -13.67 1.38 12.70
CA GLU A 65 -14.58 0.58 11.87
C GLU A 65 -14.07 0.47 10.44
N ALA A 66 -13.61 1.58 9.86
CA ALA A 66 -13.04 1.58 8.51
C ALA A 66 -11.82 0.65 8.41
N LEU A 67 -10.94 0.69 9.40
CA LEU A 67 -9.75 -0.16 9.43
C LEU A 67 -10.09 -1.63 9.65
N ARG A 68 -11.14 -1.95 10.44
CA ARG A 68 -11.59 -3.32 10.57
C ARG A 68 -12.08 -3.89 9.24
N LYS A 69 -12.79 -3.07 8.46
CA LYS A 69 -13.23 -3.48 7.11
C LYS A 69 -12.04 -3.68 6.19
N LEU A 70 -11.05 -2.80 6.26
CA LEU A 70 -9.82 -2.93 5.49
C LEU A 70 -9.13 -4.26 5.77
N ARG A 71 -9.09 -4.68 7.03
CA ARG A 71 -8.45 -5.92 7.45
C ARG A 71 -9.06 -7.18 6.82
N LEU A 72 -10.28 -7.10 6.34
CA LEU A 72 -10.91 -8.23 5.63
C LEU A 72 -10.26 -8.46 4.27
N LEU A 73 -9.65 -7.43 3.68
CA LEU A 73 -9.08 -7.48 2.33
C LEU A 73 -7.55 -7.40 2.32
N VAL A 74 -6.93 -7.00 3.42
CA VAL A 74 -5.50 -6.65 3.45
C VAL A 74 -4.81 -7.38 4.59
N LYS A 75 -3.66 -7.95 4.30
CA LYS A 75 -2.77 -8.54 5.31
C LYS A 75 -1.76 -7.51 5.79
N ILE A 76 -1.40 -7.60 7.06
CA ILE A 76 -0.47 -6.65 7.69
C ILE A 76 0.88 -7.33 7.89
N ILE A 77 1.96 -6.66 7.47
CA ILE A 77 3.32 -7.13 7.71
C ILE A 77 4.03 -6.18 8.67
N SER A 78 4.96 -6.73 9.44
CA SER A 78 5.66 -5.98 10.47
C SER A 78 6.84 -5.20 9.90
N VAL A 79 7.11 -4.03 10.51
CA VAL A 79 8.31 -3.24 10.26
C VAL A 79 9.25 -3.51 11.43
N GLU A 80 10.45 -3.99 11.14
CA GLU A 80 11.40 -4.43 12.16
C GLU A 80 12.65 -3.56 12.20
N GLU A 81 13.50 -3.84 13.18
CA GLU A 81 14.73 -3.08 13.42
C GLU A 81 15.60 -2.98 12.16
N ARG A 82 15.75 -4.09 11.44
CA ARG A 82 16.58 -4.13 10.24
C ARG A 82 16.10 -3.12 9.19
N GLU A 83 14.80 -3.01 8.96
CA GLU A 83 14.23 -2.08 8.00
C GLU A 83 14.45 -0.63 8.41
N VAL A 84 14.38 -0.37 9.71
CA VAL A 84 14.69 0.97 10.24
C VAL A 84 16.13 1.34 9.93
N ASP A 85 17.07 0.44 10.18
CA ASP A 85 18.50 0.69 9.91
C ASP A 85 18.75 0.89 8.42
N LEU A 86 18.16 0.07 7.57
CA LEU A 86 18.28 0.22 6.12
C LEU A 86 17.73 1.56 5.65
N ALA A 87 16.57 1.96 6.16
CA ALA A 87 15.96 3.22 5.79
C ALA A 87 16.80 4.42 6.21
N LEU A 88 17.37 4.40 7.41
CA LEU A 88 18.22 5.47 7.92
C LEU A 88 19.50 5.65 7.10
N ASN A 89 19.97 4.60 6.46
CA ASN A 89 21.19 4.62 5.66
C ASN A 89 20.93 4.64 4.15
N SER A 90 19.66 4.84 3.76
CA SER A 90 19.29 4.85 2.35
C SER A 90 19.38 6.25 1.73
N SER A 91 19.26 6.29 0.40
CA SER A 91 19.20 7.55 -0.34
C SER A 91 17.79 8.12 -0.48
N PHE A 92 16.78 7.47 0.11
CA PHE A 92 15.42 7.98 0.08
C PHE A 92 15.34 9.32 0.82
N SER A 93 14.65 10.28 0.24
CA SER A 93 14.41 11.57 0.89
C SER A 93 13.30 11.48 1.94
N ASP A 94 12.37 10.55 1.78
CA ASP A 94 11.27 10.32 2.73
C ASP A 94 11.54 9.04 3.50
N PHE A 95 11.66 9.16 4.83
CA PHE A 95 11.98 8.03 5.70
C PHE A 95 10.86 6.98 5.70
N GLU A 96 9.61 7.41 5.69
CA GLU A 96 8.48 6.46 5.68
C GLU A 96 8.44 5.65 4.39
N ASP A 97 8.71 6.28 3.25
CA ASP A 97 8.80 5.58 1.97
C ASP A 97 9.90 4.54 1.99
N ALA A 98 11.06 4.88 2.57
CA ALA A 98 12.16 3.94 2.72
C ALA A 98 11.75 2.74 3.59
N LEU A 99 11.09 2.99 4.72
CA LEU A 99 10.60 1.90 5.58
C LEU A 99 9.65 0.98 4.83
N GLN A 100 8.70 1.55 4.09
CA GLN A 100 7.74 0.77 3.31
C GLN A 100 8.46 -0.09 2.27
N TYR A 101 9.41 0.52 1.57
CA TYR A 101 10.18 -0.17 0.53
C TYR A 101 10.92 -1.39 1.10
N TYR A 102 11.73 -1.18 2.15
CA TYR A 102 12.52 -2.28 2.70
C TYR A 102 11.66 -3.35 3.35
N THR A 103 10.54 -2.95 3.94
CA THR A 103 9.57 -3.90 4.51
C THR A 103 8.95 -4.76 3.41
N ALA A 104 8.56 -4.15 2.31
CA ALA A 104 7.99 -4.86 1.16
C ALA A 104 9.01 -5.84 0.56
N VAL A 105 10.26 -5.41 0.38
CA VAL A 105 11.33 -6.26 -0.15
C VAL A 105 11.54 -7.47 0.76
N LYS A 106 11.66 -7.25 2.06
CA LYS A 106 11.90 -8.32 3.03
C LYS A 106 10.82 -9.41 2.97
N HIS A 107 9.56 -8.99 2.81
CA HIS A 107 8.43 -9.93 2.82
C HIS A 107 8.12 -10.51 1.43
N GLY A 108 8.99 -10.27 0.44
CA GLY A 108 8.87 -10.90 -0.87
C GLY A 108 7.72 -10.36 -1.72
N MET A 109 7.41 -9.07 -1.57
CA MET A 109 6.40 -8.43 -2.42
C MET A 109 6.91 -8.35 -3.85
N GLU A 110 6.02 -8.57 -4.82
CA GLU A 110 6.36 -8.42 -6.23
C GLU A 110 6.24 -6.97 -6.68
N THR A 111 5.23 -6.28 -6.17
CA THR A 111 4.90 -4.92 -6.59
C THR A 111 4.55 -4.07 -5.37
N LEU A 112 4.98 -2.81 -5.39
CA LEU A 112 4.57 -1.79 -4.43
C LEU A 112 3.76 -0.74 -5.19
N LEU A 113 2.54 -0.48 -4.75
CA LEU A 113 1.67 0.53 -5.36
C LEU A 113 1.73 1.83 -4.58
N THR A 114 1.98 2.91 -5.30
CA THR A 114 2.09 4.26 -4.75
C THR A 114 1.66 5.28 -5.80
N ARG A 115 1.28 6.47 -5.37
CA ARG A 115 1.06 7.59 -6.30
C ARG A 115 2.36 8.32 -6.63
N ASN A 116 3.38 8.16 -5.80
CA ASN A 116 4.64 8.92 -5.89
C ASN A 116 5.81 8.05 -6.29
N ILE A 117 5.75 7.47 -7.50
CA ILE A 117 6.77 6.54 -7.99
C ILE A 117 8.19 7.10 -7.89
N LYS A 118 8.37 8.36 -8.27
CA LYS A 118 9.70 8.99 -8.29
C LYS A 118 10.35 9.18 -6.92
N ASP A 119 9.57 9.06 -5.84
CA ASP A 119 10.11 9.13 -4.48
C ASP A 119 10.81 7.83 -4.08
N TYR A 120 10.59 6.75 -4.82
CA TYR A 120 11.22 5.46 -4.57
C TYR A 120 12.53 5.36 -5.34
N LYS A 121 13.64 5.47 -4.62
CA LYS A 121 14.99 5.57 -5.20
C LYS A 121 15.58 4.23 -5.60
N GLU A 122 15.18 3.15 -4.93
CA GLU A 122 15.61 1.79 -5.27
C GLU A 122 14.47 1.03 -5.90
N ARG A 123 14.79 0.04 -6.74
CA ARG A 123 13.80 -0.63 -7.58
C ARG A 123 14.01 -2.15 -7.63
N ASP A 124 14.25 -2.79 -6.46
CA ASP A 124 14.36 -4.25 -6.40
C ASP A 124 13.01 -4.94 -6.53
N LEU A 125 11.95 -4.15 -6.56
CA LEU A 125 10.61 -4.65 -6.87
C LEU A 125 9.92 -3.66 -7.80
N ILE A 126 8.81 -4.06 -8.40
CA ILE A 126 8.07 -3.22 -9.34
C ILE A 126 7.34 -2.12 -8.56
N ILE A 127 7.57 -0.86 -8.95
CA ILE A 127 6.89 0.30 -8.36
C ILE A 127 5.92 0.86 -9.40
N GLN A 128 4.63 0.88 -9.08
CA GLN A 128 3.59 1.31 -10.01
C GLN A 128 2.50 2.10 -9.29
N THR A 129 1.76 2.91 -10.04
CA THR A 129 0.49 3.45 -9.56
C THR A 129 -0.59 2.37 -9.72
N PRO A 130 -1.71 2.48 -8.99
CA PRO A 130 -2.83 1.56 -9.21
C PRO A 130 -3.32 1.55 -10.66
N GLU A 131 -3.35 2.72 -11.32
CA GLU A 131 -3.74 2.81 -12.71
C GLU A 131 -2.82 2.00 -13.62
N GLN A 132 -1.50 2.16 -13.48
CA GLN A 132 -0.52 1.40 -14.26
C GLN A 132 -0.66 -0.09 -14.02
N PHE A 133 -0.86 -0.48 -12.77
CA PHE A 133 -1.00 -1.89 -12.40
C PHE A 133 -2.24 -2.51 -13.04
N ILE A 134 -3.39 -1.85 -12.93
CA ILE A 134 -4.66 -2.35 -13.47
C ILE A 134 -4.60 -2.39 -15.01
N LYS A 135 -4.09 -1.36 -15.66
CA LYS A 135 -3.95 -1.33 -17.11
C LYS A 135 -3.00 -2.41 -17.62
N GLY A 136 -1.94 -2.71 -16.85
CA GLY A 136 -1.01 -3.78 -17.18
C GLY A 136 -1.67 -5.15 -17.15
N ILE A 137 -2.50 -5.42 -16.16
CA ILE A 137 -3.26 -6.66 -16.04
C ILE A 137 -4.24 -6.79 -17.21
N THR A 138 -4.98 -5.73 -17.50
CA THR A 138 -5.97 -5.73 -18.58
C THR A 138 -5.30 -5.99 -19.93
N SER A 139 -4.16 -5.35 -20.19
CA SER A 139 -3.39 -5.56 -21.43
C SER A 139 -2.87 -6.98 -21.54
N ALA A 140 -2.40 -7.56 -20.43
CA ALA A 140 -1.89 -8.92 -20.42
C ALA A 140 -2.99 -9.96 -20.62
N ALA A 141 -4.23 -9.65 -20.27
CA ALA A 141 -5.37 -10.55 -20.42
C ALA A 141 -5.90 -10.60 -21.86
N THR A 142 -5.51 -9.66 -22.70
CA THR A 142 -5.90 -9.64 -24.11
C THR A 142 -4.82 -10.24 -25.00
#